data_4990d879049d7dd4fbbe9c13f9519485
#
_entry.id   4990d879049d7dd4fbbe9c13f9519485
#
_cell.length_a   1.000
_cell.length_b   1.000
_cell.length_c   1.000
_cell.angle_alpha   90.00
_cell.angle_beta   90.00
_cell.angle_gamma   90.00
#
_symmetry.space_group_name_H-M   'P 1'
#
loop_
_entity.id
_entity.type
_entity.pdbx_description
1 polymer ?
#
loop_
_entity_poly.entity_id
_entity_poly.type
_entity_poly.pdbx_seq_one_letter_code
_entity_poly.pdbx_strand_id
1 'polypeptide(L)'
;FSLSISLNFYGQTGYGNNWVLGYNTTETSGTILDFNQAQVSIFPVQKDMFLEGSIAVMSDSIGNLLFYSNGCFIANGKHNKIINSDSIGLGKLETSFCMMGGNPMTQGIIALPGPFQNDLYYLFYTDIQSPYEFPTGLYFPLAPLNLYYCIIDMNKNNGEGEIVIKNQILVSDTLSRGMIEATKHENGHDWWIIIPKSHSNCYYTIRLSKNGVDTSFLQCTGKVWGDNDATGQVVFSPNGRKYVRSNFFNGLNIFDFDFKTGLLSSPINFEFEHDTFYYSGASFSSNSRFL
;
A
#
# COMPACT_ATOMS: atom_id res chain seq x y z
N PHE A 1 -1.49 36.12 22.54
CA PHE A 1 -1.94 34.76 22.89
C PHE A 1 -1.39 33.82 21.82
N SER A 2 -0.30 33.11 22.14
CA SER A 2 0.25 32.04 21.30
C SER A 2 -0.51 30.75 21.65
N LEU A 3 -1.33 30.25 20.72
CA LEU A 3 -1.98 28.97 20.88
C LEU A 3 -0.98 27.90 20.39
N SER A 4 -0.23 27.29 21.31
CA SER A 4 0.56 26.10 21.00
C SER A 4 -0.38 24.90 20.93
N ILE A 5 -0.82 24.52 19.72
CA ILE A 5 -1.51 23.27 19.47
C ILE A 5 -0.44 22.18 19.46
N SER A 6 -0.30 21.44 20.54
CA SER A 6 0.45 20.18 20.53
C SER A 6 -0.36 19.14 19.76
N LEU A 7 -0.08 19.00 18.48
CA LEU A 7 -0.58 17.89 17.67
C LEU A 7 0.15 16.62 18.12
N ASN A 8 -0.48 15.83 18.98
CA ASN A 8 -0.04 14.47 19.23
C ASN A 8 -0.35 13.65 17.99
N PHE A 9 0.60 13.60 17.05
CA PHE A 9 0.55 12.65 15.97
C PHE A 9 0.82 11.26 16.55
N TYR A 10 -0.20 10.43 16.65
CA TYR A 10 -0.06 8.98 16.81
C TYR A 10 0.36 8.30 15.49
N GLY A 11 1.02 9.04 14.61
CA GLY A 11 1.70 8.52 13.42
C GLY A 11 3.09 8.06 13.80
N GLN A 12 3.60 7.05 13.11
CA GLN A 12 5.00 6.65 13.23
C GLN A 12 5.88 7.84 12.89
N THR A 13 6.59 8.35 13.87
CA THR A 13 7.53 9.44 13.66
C THR A 13 8.57 9.02 12.62
N GLY A 14 8.67 9.78 11.54
CA GLY A 14 9.69 9.66 10.51
C GLY A 14 9.31 8.85 9.27
N TYR A 15 8.72 7.67 9.41
CA TYR A 15 8.57 6.69 8.31
C TYR A 15 7.77 7.18 7.09
N GLY A 16 6.85 8.11 7.24
CA GLY A 16 6.05 8.68 6.16
C GLY A 16 6.42 10.10 5.78
N ASN A 17 7.55 10.64 6.25
CA ASN A 17 7.88 12.05 6.12
C ASN A 17 8.37 12.47 4.73
N ASN A 18 8.56 11.53 3.80
CA ASN A 18 8.88 11.85 2.42
C ASN A 18 7.82 11.29 1.48
N TRP A 19 7.41 12.08 0.50
CA TRP A 19 6.60 11.66 -0.63
C TRP A 19 7.42 11.84 -1.90
N VAL A 20 7.51 10.80 -2.71
CA VAL A 20 8.21 10.83 -4.01
C VAL A 20 7.15 10.84 -5.09
N LEU A 21 7.14 11.89 -5.91
CA LEU A 21 6.15 12.13 -6.94
C LEU A 21 6.82 12.23 -8.31
N GLY A 22 6.08 12.05 -9.38
CA GLY A 22 6.56 12.33 -10.73
C GLY A 22 5.92 11.44 -11.76
N TYR A 23 5.04 12.04 -12.52
CA TYR A 23 4.43 11.52 -13.70
C TYR A 23 5.13 12.09 -14.91
N ASN A 24 6.05 11.35 -15.51
CA ASN A 24 6.51 11.66 -16.85
C ASN A 24 7.08 10.40 -17.50
N THR A 25 6.55 10.03 -18.66
CA THR A 25 7.00 8.88 -19.45
C THR A 25 8.22 9.22 -20.31
N THR A 26 8.58 10.48 -20.42
CA THR A 26 9.66 10.96 -21.31
C THR A 26 10.83 11.60 -20.57
N GLU A 27 10.66 11.95 -19.30
CA GLU A 27 11.70 12.60 -18.50
C GLU A 27 11.87 11.88 -17.15
N THR A 28 13.08 11.72 -16.72
CA THR A 28 13.46 11.10 -15.43
C THR A 28 13.24 12.05 -14.24
N SER A 29 12.58 13.19 -14.46
CA SER A 29 12.33 14.19 -13.41
C SER A 29 11.23 13.75 -12.45
N GLY A 30 11.41 14.09 -11.19
CA GLY A 30 10.45 13.87 -10.11
C GLY A 30 10.55 14.94 -9.04
N THR A 31 9.73 14.82 -8.02
CA THR A 31 9.69 15.76 -6.90
C THR A 31 9.62 14.99 -5.60
N ILE A 32 10.40 15.38 -4.61
CA ILE A 32 10.25 14.95 -3.23
C ILE A 32 9.57 16.05 -2.44
N LEU A 33 8.51 15.69 -1.70
CA LEU A 33 7.94 16.53 -0.65
C LEU A 33 8.47 16.00 0.69
N ASP A 34 9.19 16.84 1.41
CA ASP A 34 9.78 16.52 2.71
C ASP A 34 9.01 17.24 3.82
N PHE A 35 8.44 16.47 4.73
CA PHE A 35 7.62 16.88 5.87
C PHE A 35 8.37 16.82 7.20
N ASN A 36 9.70 16.74 7.20
CA ASN A 36 10.52 16.68 8.42
C ASN A 36 10.52 17.99 9.23
N GLN A 37 10.10 19.09 8.61
CA GLN A 37 10.02 20.40 9.25
C GLN A 37 8.57 20.90 9.27
N ALA A 38 8.30 21.93 10.05
CA ALA A 38 6.97 22.56 10.11
C ALA A 38 6.50 23.11 8.75
N GLN A 39 7.45 23.48 7.89
CA GLN A 39 7.19 23.88 6.51
C GLN A 39 7.65 22.77 5.57
N VAL A 40 6.81 22.39 4.63
CA VAL A 40 7.13 21.38 3.61
C VAL A 40 8.22 21.90 2.70
N SER A 41 9.28 21.12 2.55
CA SER A 41 10.35 21.37 1.59
C SER A 41 10.10 20.60 0.31
N ILE A 42 10.40 21.20 -0.84
CA ILE A 42 10.15 20.62 -2.17
C ILE A 42 11.47 20.53 -2.91
N PHE A 43 11.85 19.32 -3.31
CA PHE A 43 13.11 19.08 -4.01
C PHE A 43 12.86 18.43 -5.37
N PRO A 44 13.34 19.00 -6.50
CA PRO A 44 13.39 18.30 -7.77
C PRO A 44 14.45 17.19 -7.72
N VAL A 45 14.12 16.03 -8.29
CA VAL A 45 15.02 14.88 -8.34
C VAL A 45 15.05 14.25 -9.72
N GLN A 46 16.17 13.63 -10.04
CA GLN A 46 16.31 12.77 -11.22
C GLN A 46 16.17 11.31 -10.78
N LYS A 47 15.33 10.54 -11.45
CA LYS A 47 15.05 9.15 -11.11
C LYS A 47 14.69 8.34 -12.35
N ASP A 48 15.06 7.07 -12.38
CA ASP A 48 14.78 6.16 -13.48
C ASP A 48 13.46 5.37 -13.31
N MET A 49 12.60 5.79 -12.39
CA MET A 49 11.34 5.13 -12.07
C MET A 49 10.15 6.00 -12.46
N PHE A 50 9.25 5.48 -13.26
CA PHE A 50 7.94 6.10 -13.51
C PHE A 50 7.02 5.85 -12.32
N LEU A 51 6.29 6.88 -11.88
CA LEU A 51 5.43 6.86 -10.69
C LEU A 51 4.01 7.29 -11.05
N GLU A 52 3.26 6.43 -11.73
CA GLU A 52 1.89 6.71 -12.17
C GLU A 52 0.86 5.92 -11.34
N GLY A 53 1.14 4.67 -11.05
CA GLY A 53 0.24 3.76 -10.33
C GLY A 53 0.47 3.75 -8.81
N SER A 54 0.44 2.57 -8.24
CA SER A 54 0.77 2.39 -6.82
C SER A 54 2.23 2.70 -6.52
N ILE A 55 2.45 3.44 -5.46
CA ILE A 55 3.78 3.84 -5.00
C ILE A 55 3.89 3.52 -3.51
N ALA A 56 4.99 2.88 -3.12
CA ALA A 56 5.41 2.79 -1.73
C ALA A 56 6.66 3.63 -1.51
N VAL A 57 6.67 4.44 -0.46
CA VAL A 57 7.83 5.24 -0.04
C VAL A 57 8.12 4.91 1.42
N MET A 58 9.39 4.76 1.77
CA MET A 58 9.83 4.47 3.12
C MET A 58 10.95 5.42 3.53
N SER A 59 10.76 6.06 4.67
CA SER A 59 11.81 6.78 5.39
C SER A 59 12.27 5.97 6.61
N ASP A 60 13.36 6.39 7.24
CA ASP A 60 13.74 5.87 8.56
C ASP A 60 12.94 6.53 9.69
N SER A 61 13.20 6.13 10.92
CA SER A 61 12.50 6.65 12.12
C SER A 61 12.73 8.15 12.39
N ILE A 62 13.74 8.76 11.77
CA ILE A 62 14.06 10.19 11.87
C ILE A 62 13.73 10.97 10.60
N GLY A 63 13.11 10.30 9.60
CA GLY A 63 12.57 10.94 8.41
C GLY A 63 13.49 11.00 7.19
N ASN A 64 14.65 10.35 7.18
CA ASN A 64 15.46 10.26 5.99
C ASN A 64 14.84 9.29 4.99
N LEU A 65 14.77 9.67 3.71
CA LEU A 65 14.29 8.78 2.64
C LEU A 65 15.23 7.58 2.50
N LEU A 66 14.71 6.37 2.70
CA LEU A 66 15.46 5.13 2.54
C LEU A 66 15.28 4.52 1.15
N PHE A 67 14.05 4.32 0.74
CA PHE A 67 13.73 3.73 -0.55
C PHE A 67 12.30 4.05 -0.99
N TYR A 68 12.03 3.79 -2.26
CA TYR A 68 10.69 3.85 -2.85
C TYR A 68 10.56 2.82 -3.97
N SER A 69 9.31 2.48 -4.31
CA SER A 69 9.00 1.49 -5.33
C SER A 69 7.66 1.80 -6.02
N ASN A 70 7.58 1.48 -7.30
CA ASN A 70 6.35 1.47 -8.09
C ASN A 70 5.81 0.04 -8.35
N GLY A 71 6.35 -0.98 -7.65
CA GLY A 71 6.01 -2.39 -7.84
C GLY A 71 6.83 -3.12 -8.89
N CYS A 72 7.74 -2.45 -9.61
CA CYS A 72 8.59 -3.06 -10.65
C CYS A 72 10.02 -3.28 -10.18
N PHE A 73 10.55 -2.32 -9.45
CA PHE A 73 11.83 -2.40 -8.75
C PHE A 73 11.82 -1.45 -7.55
N ILE A 74 12.89 -1.50 -6.75
CA ILE A 74 13.07 -0.62 -5.60
C ILE A 74 14.29 0.26 -5.85
N ALA A 75 14.13 1.58 -5.65
CA ALA A 75 15.22 2.54 -5.67
C ALA A 75 15.49 3.06 -4.25
N ASN A 76 16.76 3.24 -3.89
CA ASN A 76 17.16 3.80 -2.59
C ASN A 76 17.00 5.33 -2.54
N GLY A 77 17.27 5.94 -1.39
CA GLY A 77 17.18 7.39 -1.20
C GLY A 77 18.13 8.22 -2.06
N LYS A 78 19.14 7.61 -2.71
CA LYS A 78 20.01 8.23 -3.72
C LYS A 78 19.51 8.03 -5.15
N HIS A 79 18.31 7.46 -5.31
CA HIS A 79 17.65 7.14 -6.58
C HIS A 79 18.31 6.01 -7.38
N ASN A 80 19.24 5.27 -6.80
CA ASN A 80 19.85 4.09 -7.41
C ASN A 80 19.02 2.85 -7.13
N LYS A 81 19.00 1.92 -8.08
CA LYS A 81 18.34 0.63 -7.91
C LYS A 81 19.03 -0.18 -6.80
N ILE A 82 18.24 -0.71 -5.85
CA ILE A 82 18.73 -1.59 -4.78
C ILE A 82 19.16 -2.94 -5.39
N ILE A 83 20.18 -3.57 -4.83
CA ILE A 83 20.64 -4.89 -5.25
C ILE A 83 19.50 -5.91 -5.13
N ASN A 84 19.36 -6.79 -6.13
CA ASN A 84 18.32 -7.80 -6.29
C ASN A 84 16.90 -7.25 -6.51
N SER A 85 16.70 -5.95 -6.74
CA SER A 85 15.36 -5.37 -6.87
C SER A 85 14.73 -5.54 -8.26
N ASP A 86 15.44 -6.09 -9.24
CA ASP A 86 14.85 -6.41 -10.54
C ASP A 86 13.76 -7.46 -10.42
N SER A 87 12.69 -7.32 -11.19
CA SER A 87 11.59 -8.29 -11.25
C SER A 87 10.96 -8.58 -9.87
N ILE A 88 10.69 -7.53 -9.12
CA ILE A 88 9.62 -7.56 -8.14
C ILE A 88 8.31 -7.29 -8.88
N GLY A 89 7.18 -7.84 -8.41
CA GLY A 89 5.93 -7.72 -9.16
C GLY A 89 5.93 -8.68 -10.34
N LEU A 90 5.52 -9.90 -10.10
CA LEU A 90 5.41 -10.94 -11.12
C LEU A 90 4.03 -10.84 -11.78
N GLY A 91 3.94 -11.29 -13.02
CA GLY A 91 2.68 -11.39 -13.75
C GLY A 91 2.85 -11.25 -15.25
N LYS A 92 1.88 -11.75 -16.02
CA LYS A 92 1.95 -11.73 -17.49
C LYS A 92 2.01 -10.32 -18.08
N LEU A 93 1.50 -9.32 -17.36
CA LEU A 93 1.39 -7.94 -17.83
C LEU A 93 2.44 -6.99 -17.19
N GLU A 94 3.29 -7.51 -16.30
CA GLU A 94 4.28 -6.71 -15.56
C GLU A 94 5.15 -5.86 -16.48
N THR A 95 5.79 -6.46 -17.49
CA THR A 95 6.70 -5.72 -18.37
C THR A 95 6.04 -4.54 -19.05
N SER A 96 4.79 -4.69 -19.52
CA SER A 96 4.06 -3.61 -20.19
C SER A 96 3.75 -2.46 -19.21
N PHE A 97 3.28 -2.76 -18.01
CA PHE A 97 2.95 -1.75 -17.02
C PHE A 97 4.19 -1.11 -16.40
N CYS A 98 5.26 -1.85 -16.21
CA CYS A 98 6.52 -1.29 -15.72
C CYS A 98 7.14 -0.28 -16.68
N MET A 99 6.94 -0.42 -17.98
CA MET A 99 7.33 0.58 -18.97
C MET A 99 6.38 1.79 -19.04
N MET A 100 5.16 1.69 -18.50
CA MET A 100 4.14 2.74 -18.57
C MET A 100 3.96 3.51 -17.26
N GLY A 101 4.46 3.05 -16.12
CA GLY A 101 4.24 3.80 -14.87
C GLY A 101 4.26 2.96 -13.60
N GLY A 102 4.40 1.65 -13.71
CA GLY A 102 4.45 0.74 -12.56
C GLY A 102 3.16 -0.04 -12.34
N ASN A 103 2.96 -0.54 -11.13
CA ASN A 103 1.79 -1.34 -10.77
C ASN A 103 0.50 -0.50 -10.85
N PRO A 104 -0.45 -0.83 -11.75
CA PRO A 104 -1.63 -0.01 -12.03
C PRO A 104 -2.75 -0.18 -10.99
N MET A 105 -2.55 -0.98 -9.96
CA MET A 105 -3.53 -1.17 -8.89
C MET A 105 -3.62 0.09 -8.02
N THR A 106 -4.79 0.39 -7.44
CA THR A 106 -4.99 1.63 -6.68
C THR A 106 -4.18 1.69 -5.38
N GLN A 107 -4.05 0.56 -4.68
CA GLN A 107 -3.22 0.38 -3.48
C GLN A 107 -2.57 -1.01 -3.57
N GLY A 108 -1.81 -1.25 -4.65
CA GLY A 108 -1.22 -2.56 -4.96
C GLY A 108 0.11 -2.84 -4.24
N ILE A 109 0.63 -1.86 -3.50
CA ILE A 109 1.93 -1.96 -2.85
C ILE A 109 1.95 -1.18 -1.54
N ILE A 110 2.55 -1.75 -0.49
CA ILE A 110 2.78 -1.08 0.80
C ILE A 110 4.13 -1.48 1.38
N ALA A 111 4.84 -0.54 1.98
CA ALA A 111 6.10 -0.77 2.69
C ALA A 111 5.89 -0.61 4.20
N LEU A 112 6.46 -1.52 4.98
CA LEU A 112 6.38 -1.51 6.44
C LEU A 112 7.75 -1.71 7.07
N PRO A 113 8.10 -1.01 8.16
CA PRO A 113 9.31 -1.32 8.93
C PRO A 113 9.11 -2.64 9.68
N GLY A 114 10.17 -3.43 9.76
CA GLY A 114 10.18 -4.70 10.49
C GLY A 114 9.96 -4.49 11.99
N PRO A 115 9.07 -5.27 12.63
CA PRO A 115 8.90 -5.24 14.07
C PRO A 115 10.21 -5.55 14.81
N PHE A 116 10.66 -4.65 15.69
CA PHE A 116 11.89 -4.79 16.50
C PHE A 116 13.20 -4.91 15.68
N GLN A 117 13.19 -4.57 14.39
CA GLN A 117 14.32 -4.69 13.47
C GLN A 117 14.48 -3.38 12.72
N ASN A 118 15.38 -2.52 13.16
CA ASN A 118 15.45 -1.13 12.69
C ASN A 118 15.86 -0.98 11.22
N ASP A 119 16.51 -2.01 10.63
CA ASP A 119 17.10 -1.92 9.29
C ASP A 119 16.46 -2.88 8.29
N LEU A 120 15.50 -3.72 8.76
CA LEU A 120 14.73 -4.60 7.90
C LEU A 120 13.36 -3.97 7.60
N TYR A 121 13.01 -3.99 6.32
CA TYR A 121 11.75 -3.48 5.81
C TYR A 121 11.07 -4.54 4.97
N TYR A 122 9.75 -4.52 4.99
CA TYR A 122 8.89 -5.45 4.25
C TYR A 122 8.11 -4.67 3.19
N LEU A 123 8.17 -5.13 1.96
CA LEU A 123 7.34 -4.61 0.88
C LEU A 123 6.33 -5.69 0.49
N PHE A 124 5.04 -5.40 0.65
CA PHE A 124 3.94 -6.24 0.21
C PHE A 124 3.40 -5.70 -1.10
N TYR A 125 3.13 -6.57 -2.07
CA TYR A 125 2.69 -6.16 -3.41
C TYR A 125 1.92 -7.26 -4.10
N THR A 126 1.00 -6.85 -4.98
CA THR A 126 0.25 -7.77 -5.85
C THR A 126 0.94 -7.93 -7.19
N ASP A 127 0.72 -9.09 -7.84
CA ASP A 127 1.07 -9.26 -9.24
C ASP A 127 0.16 -8.44 -10.17
N ILE A 128 0.58 -8.33 -11.44
CA ILE A 128 -0.17 -7.67 -12.49
C ILE A 128 -0.65 -8.74 -13.46
N GLN A 129 -1.88 -9.23 -13.24
CA GLN A 129 -2.47 -10.31 -14.01
C GLN A 129 -3.79 -9.89 -14.65
N SER A 130 -4.19 -10.63 -15.69
CA SER A 130 -5.56 -10.70 -16.13
C SER A 130 -6.02 -12.14 -16.04
N PRO A 131 -7.12 -12.44 -15.39
CA PRO A 131 -7.67 -13.79 -15.33
C PRO A 131 -8.27 -14.25 -16.66
N TYR A 132 -8.38 -13.39 -17.66
CA TYR A 132 -8.99 -13.68 -18.94
C TYR A 132 -7.96 -13.64 -20.09
N GLU A 133 -8.09 -14.53 -21.07
CA GLU A 133 -7.41 -14.40 -22.34
C GLU A 133 -8.13 -13.35 -23.19
N PHE A 134 -7.40 -12.40 -23.76
CA PHE A 134 -7.97 -11.26 -24.46
C PHE A 134 -8.34 -11.59 -25.90
N PRO A 135 -9.59 -11.37 -26.31
CA PRO A 135 -9.87 -10.90 -27.67
C PRO A 135 -9.48 -9.42 -27.73
N THR A 136 -8.83 -9.05 -28.80
CA THR A 136 -8.39 -7.69 -29.14
C THR A 136 -9.48 -6.66 -28.89
N GLY A 137 -9.41 -5.91 -27.76
CA GLY A 137 -10.38 -4.88 -27.40
C GLY A 137 -10.11 -4.24 -26.04
N LEU A 138 -10.18 -2.98 -25.97
CA LEU A 138 -9.74 -1.93 -25.08
C LEU A 138 -10.05 -2.00 -23.57
N TYR A 139 -10.52 -3.09 -22.99
CA TYR A 139 -10.80 -3.16 -21.57
C TYR A 139 -10.10 -4.36 -20.93
N PHE A 140 -9.10 -4.07 -20.09
CA PHE A 140 -8.33 -5.08 -19.37
C PHE A 140 -8.93 -5.30 -17.98
N PRO A 141 -9.71 -6.36 -17.73
CA PRO A 141 -10.09 -6.71 -16.37
C PRO A 141 -8.84 -7.20 -15.64
N LEU A 142 -8.12 -6.29 -14.99
CA LEU A 142 -7.00 -6.63 -14.13
C LEU A 142 -7.54 -7.22 -12.83
N ALA A 143 -7.04 -8.37 -12.45
CA ALA A 143 -7.25 -8.94 -11.13
C ALA A 143 -5.95 -9.59 -10.67
N PRO A 144 -5.34 -9.13 -9.60
CA PRO A 144 -4.18 -9.80 -9.04
C PRO A 144 -4.59 -11.19 -8.55
N LEU A 145 -3.73 -12.17 -8.80
CA LEU A 145 -3.92 -13.55 -8.37
C LEU A 145 -3.05 -13.93 -7.19
N ASN A 146 -2.08 -13.09 -6.86
CA ASN A 146 -1.19 -13.34 -5.74
C ASN A 146 -0.86 -12.07 -4.98
N LEU A 147 -0.73 -12.21 -3.67
CA LEU A 147 -0.05 -11.26 -2.79
C LEU A 147 1.34 -11.82 -2.50
N TYR A 148 2.35 -11.00 -2.76
CA TYR A 148 3.75 -11.30 -2.48
C TYR A 148 4.30 -10.40 -1.40
N TYR A 149 5.45 -10.79 -0.85
CA TYR A 149 6.31 -9.87 -0.11
C TYR A 149 7.78 -10.08 -0.45
N CYS A 150 8.57 -9.06 -0.20
CA CYS A 150 10.02 -9.12 -0.13
C CYS A 150 10.52 -8.50 1.17
N ILE A 151 11.76 -8.85 1.54
CA ILE A 151 12.47 -8.28 2.69
C ILE A 151 13.68 -7.52 2.18
N ILE A 152 13.79 -6.27 2.62
CA ILE A 152 14.85 -5.33 2.28
C ILE A 152 15.69 -5.11 3.53
N ASP A 153 17.01 -5.36 3.43
CA ASP A 153 17.97 -5.07 4.49
C ASP A 153 18.77 -3.82 4.09
N MET A 154 18.50 -2.70 4.77
CA MET A 154 19.15 -1.43 4.49
C MET A 154 20.57 -1.31 5.05
N ASN A 155 21.03 -2.25 5.89
CA ASN A 155 22.44 -2.33 6.32
C ASN A 155 23.35 -2.95 5.25
N LYS A 156 22.79 -3.67 4.30
CA LYS A 156 23.54 -4.29 3.22
C LYS A 156 24.05 -3.25 2.23
N ASN A 157 25.04 -3.65 1.43
CA ASN A 157 25.60 -2.85 0.36
C ASN A 157 26.03 -1.44 0.85
N ASN A 158 26.76 -1.37 1.96
CA ASN A 158 27.25 -0.13 2.57
C ASN A 158 26.13 0.90 2.89
N GLY A 159 24.95 0.42 3.28
CA GLY A 159 23.78 1.26 3.59
C GLY A 159 22.94 1.65 2.37
N GLU A 160 23.21 1.11 1.19
CA GLU A 160 22.41 1.36 -0.01
C GLU A 160 21.26 0.35 -0.19
N GLY A 161 21.28 -0.72 0.60
CA GLY A 161 20.22 -1.72 0.66
C GLY A 161 20.37 -2.90 -0.30
N GLU A 162 19.79 -4.02 0.09
CA GLU A 162 19.71 -5.26 -0.70
C GLU A 162 18.38 -5.97 -0.39
N ILE A 163 17.73 -6.56 -1.40
CA ILE A 163 16.65 -7.50 -1.19
C ILE A 163 17.22 -8.85 -0.80
N VAL A 164 16.97 -9.28 0.43
CA VAL A 164 17.45 -10.54 1.00
C VAL A 164 16.46 -11.69 0.84
N ILE A 165 15.18 -11.39 0.74
CA ILE A 165 14.10 -12.32 0.38
C ILE A 165 13.24 -11.66 -0.67
N LYS A 166 12.93 -12.36 -1.77
CA LYS A 166 12.19 -11.82 -2.91
C LYS A 166 11.06 -12.74 -3.34
N ASN A 167 9.93 -12.12 -3.74
CA ASN A 167 8.79 -12.78 -4.39
C ASN A 167 8.23 -13.98 -3.59
N GLN A 168 8.16 -13.86 -2.26
CA GLN A 168 7.51 -14.88 -1.46
C GLN A 168 5.99 -14.76 -1.58
N ILE A 169 5.33 -15.83 -2.02
CA ILE A 169 3.87 -15.89 -2.12
C ILE A 169 3.29 -15.98 -0.71
N LEU A 170 2.33 -15.12 -0.43
CA LEU A 170 1.63 -15.07 0.84
C LEU A 170 0.17 -15.49 0.70
N VAL A 171 -0.47 -15.09 -0.38
CA VAL A 171 -1.83 -15.49 -0.75
C VAL A 171 -1.85 -15.79 -2.24
N SER A 172 -2.50 -16.90 -2.62
CA SER A 172 -2.84 -17.23 -4.01
C SER A 172 -4.35 -17.36 -4.13
N ASP A 173 -4.99 -16.30 -4.63
CA ASP A 173 -6.44 -16.23 -4.88
C ASP A 173 -6.72 -15.02 -5.78
N THR A 174 -7.93 -14.90 -6.31
CA THR A 174 -8.35 -13.68 -7.01
C THR A 174 -8.58 -12.57 -5.99
N LEU A 175 -7.71 -11.56 -6.02
CA LEU A 175 -7.74 -10.45 -5.09
C LEU A 175 -8.40 -9.21 -5.71
N SER A 176 -8.93 -8.32 -4.88
CA SER A 176 -9.36 -6.99 -5.34
C SER A 176 -8.16 -6.23 -5.93
N ARG A 177 -8.43 -5.29 -6.82
CA ARG A 177 -7.39 -4.51 -7.51
C ARG A 177 -6.60 -3.64 -6.53
N GLY A 178 -5.61 -4.26 -5.89
CA GLY A 178 -4.85 -3.65 -4.83
C GLY A 178 -5.67 -3.63 -3.53
N MET A 179 -5.81 -2.45 -2.92
CA MET A 179 -6.49 -2.28 -1.64
C MET A 179 -5.75 -3.00 -0.49
N ILE A 180 -4.42 -3.02 -0.55
CA ILE A 180 -3.59 -3.45 0.56
C ILE A 180 -3.48 -2.30 1.54
N GLU A 181 -3.78 -2.55 2.82
CA GLU A 181 -3.61 -1.55 3.87
C GLU A 181 -3.14 -2.21 5.16
N ALA A 182 -2.46 -1.44 6.01
CA ALA A 182 -1.92 -1.95 7.25
C ALA A 182 -2.17 -1.02 8.43
N THR A 183 -2.26 -1.63 9.62
CA THR A 183 -2.34 -0.91 10.89
C THR A 183 -1.53 -1.61 11.96
N LYS A 184 -1.21 -0.90 13.04
CA LYS A 184 -0.49 -1.49 14.18
C LYS A 184 -1.37 -2.49 14.94
N HIS A 185 -0.72 -3.58 15.36
CA HIS A 185 -1.25 -4.49 16.36
C HIS A 185 -1.28 -3.79 17.75
N GLU A 186 -2.11 -4.26 18.68
CA GLU A 186 -2.26 -3.73 20.05
C GLU A 186 -0.91 -3.55 20.79
N ASN A 187 0.08 -4.39 20.48
CA ASN A 187 1.40 -4.30 21.12
C ASN A 187 2.27 -3.11 20.64
N GLY A 188 1.78 -2.33 19.67
CA GLY A 188 2.46 -1.15 19.13
C GLY A 188 3.66 -1.44 18.20
N HIS A 189 4.06 -2.70 18.05
CA HIS A 189 5.23 -3.10 17.25
C HIS A 189 4.86 -3.89 16.01
N ASP A 190 4.05 -4.94 16.14
CA ASP A 190 3.59 -5.77 15.04
C ASP A 190 2.59 -5.03 14.16
N TRP A 191 2.33 -5.58 12.98
CA TRP A 191 1.41 -5.04 12.01
C TRP A 191 0.32 -6.05 11.65
N TRP A 192 -0.87 -5.56 11.39
CA TRP A 192 -1.89 -6.22 10.63
C TRP A 192 -1.91 -5.68 9.21
N ILE A 193 -1.93 -6.56 8.23
CA ILE A 193 -2.10 -6.25 6.81
C ILE A 193 -3.39 -6.90 6.35
N ILE A 194 -4.23 -6.15 5.65
CA ILE A 194 -5.50 -6.64 5.09
C ILE A 194 -5.52 -6.40 3.58
N ILE A 195 -6.01 -7.42 2.86
CA ILE A 195 -6.32 -7.32 1.44
C ILE A 195 -7.67 -8.01 1.18
N PRO A 196 -8.64 -7.37 0.49
CA PRO A 196 -9.91 -7.99 0.15
C PRO A 196 -9.74 -9.05 -0.95
N LYS A 197 -10.51 -10.13 -0.84
CA LYS A 197 -10.75 -11.07 -1.93
C LYS A 197 -11.76 -10.46 -2.91
N SER A 198 -11.50 -10.60 -4.21
CA SER A 198 -12.37 -10.07 -5.26
C SER A 198 -13.75 -10.73 -5.27
N HIS A 199 -14.76 -9.99 -5.68
CA HIS A 199 -16.15 -10.44 -5.81
C HIS A 199 -16.71 -11.11 -4.56
N SER A 200 -16.35 -10.62 -3.39
CA SER A 200 -16.74 -11.22 -2.11
C SER A 200 -16.86 -10.19 -0.99
N ASN A 201 -17.26 -10.67 0.19
CA ASN A 201 -17.15 -9.96 1.45
C ASN A 201 -16.04 -10.55 2.34
N CYS A 202 -15.04 -11.18 1.71
CA CYS A 202 -13.96 -11.86 2.42
C CYS A 202 -12.66 -11.04 2.34
N TYR A 203 -11.84 -11.16 3.38
CA TYR A 203 -10.60 -10.41 3.58
C TYR A 203 -9.52 -11.36 4.07
N TYR A 204 -8.38 -11.36 3.39
CA TYR A 204 -7.18 -11.99 3.91
C TYR A 204 -6.53 -11.05 4.91
N THR A 205 -6.25 -11.56 6.10
CA THR A 205 -5.60 -10.84 7.20
C THR A 205 -4.29 -11.53 7.54
N ILE A 206 -3.22 -10.77 7.59
CA ILE A 206 -1.85 -11.25 7.80
C ILE A 206 -1.25 -10.47 8.96
N ARG A 207 -0.49 -11.15 9.83
CA ARG A 207 0.31 -10.50 10.86
C ARG A 207 1.77 -10.49 10.47
N LEU A 208 2.40 -9.32 10.55
CA LEU A 208 3.84 -9.17 10.53
C LEU A 208 4.32 -8.97 11.97
N SER A 209 5.12 -9.90 12.46
CA SER A 209 5.60 -9.93 13.84
C SER A 209 7.14 -9.93 13.88
N LYS A 210 7.72 -9.96 15.09
CA LYS A 210 9.17 -10.14 15.27
C LYS A 210 9.71 -11.44 14.66
N ASN A 211 8.84 -12.42 14.42
CA ASN A 211 9.21 -13.70 13.82
C ASN A 211 9.11 -13.69 12.29
N GLY A 212 8.73 -12.54 11.69
CA GLY A 212 8.48 -12.38 10.27
C GLY A 212 6.99 -12.34 9.94
N VAL A 213 6.66 -12.73 8.72
CA VAL A 213 5.30 -12.75 8.19
C VAL A 213 4.63 -14.06 8.57
N ASP A 214 3.52 -13.99 9.30
CA ASP A 214 2.70 -15.15 9.64
C ASP A 214 1.84 -15.60 8.43
N THR A 215 1.29 -16.81 8.49
CA THR A 215 0.32 -17.28 7.49
C THR A 215 -0.95 -16.44 7.53
N SER A 216 -1.53 -16.18 6.35
CA SER A 216 -2.80 -15.46 6.24
C SER A 216 -3.97 -16.31 6.76
N PHE A 217 -4.99 -15.64 7.30
CA PHE A 217 -6.29 -16.24 7.53
C PHE A 217 -7.38 -15.45 6.77
N LEU A 218 -8.44 -16.15 6.37
CA LEU A 218 -9.56 -15.57 5.66
C LEU A 218 -10.73 -15.33 6.62
N GLN A 219 -11.29 -14.14 6.60
CA GLN A 219 -12.49 -13.76 7.32
C GLN A 219 -13.52 -13.15 6.36
N CYS A 220 -14.81 -13.43 6.57
CA CYS A 220 -15.87 -12.93 5.70
C CYS A 220 -16.92 -12.21 6.54
N THR A 221 -17.19 -10.94 6.24
CA THR A 221 -18.16 -10.10 6.93
C THR A 221 -18.59 -8.93 6.06
N GLY A 222 -19.80 -8.41 6.27
CA GLY A 222 -20.32 -7.27 5.55
C GLY A 222 -20.98 -7.62 4.21
N LYS A 223 -21.19 -6.62 3.38
CA LYS A 223 -21.80 -6.73 2.05
C LYS A 223 -20.85 -7.42 1.08
N VAL A 224 -21.36 -8.35 0.28
CA VAL A 224 -20.64 -8.91 -0.86
C VAL A 224 -20.47 -7.83 -1.92
N TRP A 225 -19.26 -7.61 -2.38
CA TRP A 225 -18.98 -6.79 -3.54
C TRP A 225 -19.06 -7.65 -4.81
N GLY A 226 -19.82 -7.17 -5.78
CA GLY A 226 -20.04 -7.86 -7.04
C GLY A 226 -19.09 -7.39 -8.13
N ASP A 227 -19.61 -7.36 -9.36
CA ASP A 227 -18.92 -6.79 -10.50
C ASP A 227 -18.52 -5.33 -10.23
N ASN A 228 -17.49 -4.85 -10.87
CA ASN A 228 -16.89 -3.53 -10.62
C ASN A 228 -16.17 -3.37 -9.26
N ASP A 229 -15.69 -4.44 -8.67
CA ASP A 229 -14.78 -4.44 -7.52
C ASP A 229 -13.36 -3.97 -7.91
N ALA A 230 -13.27 -2.96 -8.75
CA ALA A 230 -12.02 -2.68 -9.45
C ALA A 230 -11.28 -1.45 -8.92
N THR A 231 -11.95 -0.36 -8.77
CA THR A 231 -11.33 0.92 -8.39
C THR A 231 -11.90 1.37 -7.06
N GLY A 232 -11.05 1.76 -6.14
CA GLY A 232 -11.49 2.19 -4.83
C GLY A 232 -10.32 2.36 -3.89
N GLN A 233 -10.64 2.49 -2.62
CA GLN A 233 -9.68 2.72 -1.57
C GLN A 233 -10.05 1.95 -0.32
N VAL A 234 -9.05 1.51 0.41
CA VAL A 234 -9.17 1.03 1.79
C VAL A 234 -8.36 1.93 2.71
N VAL A 235 -8.83 2.11 3.93
CA VAL A 235 -8.14 2.94 4.92
C VAL A 235 -8.45 2.48 6.33
N PHE A 236 -7.44 2.46 7.19
CA PHE A 236 -7.62 2.36 8.64
C PHE A 236 -7.77 3.75 9.26
N SER A 237 -8.57 3.84 10.32
CA SER A 237 -8.54 5.02 11.17
C SER A 237 -7.16 5.15 11.86
N PRO A 238 -6.67 6.38 12.15
CA PRO A 238 -5.38 6.59 12.80
C PRO A 238 -5.19 5.84 14.11
N ASN A 239 -6.28 5.58 14.85
CA ASN A 239 -6.25 4.78 16.09
C ASN A 239 -6.32 3.26 15.85
N GLY A 240 -6.37 2.81 14.59
CA GLY A 240 -6.40 1.40 14.22
C GLY A 240 -7.69 0.64 14.54
N ARG A 241 -8.78 1.33 14.91
CA ARG A 241 -10.02 0.67 15.39
C ARG A 241 -11.13 0.57 14.35
N LYS A 242 -10.99 1.23 13.23
CA LYS A 242 -11.93 1.19 12.10
C LYS A 242 -11.19 0.85 10.83
N TYR A 243 -11.82 0.05 10.00
CA TYR A 243 -11.39 -0.25 8.63
C TYR A 243 -12.50 0.16 7.67
N VAL A 244 -12.14 0.81 6.60
CA VAL A 244 -13.08 1.25 5.57
C VAL A 244 -12.65 0.70 4.23
N ARG A 245 -13.62 0.21 3.46
CA ARG A 245 -13.48 -0.13 2.05
C ARG A 245 -14.48 0.70 1.27
N SER A 246 -14.02 1.47 0.32
CA SER A 246 -14.87 2.32 -0.52
C SER A 246 -14.60 2.09 -1.99
N ASN A 247 -15.66 2.12 -2.78
CA ASN A 247 -15.59 2.24 -4.21
C ASN A 247 -16.91 2.83 -4.72
N PHE A 248 -16.84 3.47 -5.87
CA PHE A 248 -17.99 4.19 -6.40
C PHE A 248 -19.21 3.29 -6.63
N PHE A 249 -19.03 2.07 -7.13
CA PHE A 249 -20.11 1.16 -7.50
C PHE A 249 -20.70 0.40 -6.31
N ASN A 250 -19.90 0.09 -5.31
CA ASN A 250 -20.31 -0.72 -4.17
C ASN A 250 -20.54 0.09 -2.89
N GLY A 251 -20.28 1.42 -2.98
CA GLY A 251 -20.47 2.32 -1.85
C GLY A 251 -19.33 2.27 -0.83
N LEU A 252 -19.69 2.51 0.41
CA LEU A 252 -18.79 2.59 1.55
C LEU A 252 -19.13 1.50 2.55
N ASN A 253 -18.15 0.68 2.90
CA ASN A 253 -18.26 -0.32 3.96
C ASN A 253 -17.33 0.06 5.11
N ILE A 254 -17.88 0.22 6.31
CA ILE A 254 -17.16 0.57 7.53
C ILE A 254 -17.25 -0.61 8.48
N PHE A 255 -16.13 -0.97 9.09
CA PHE A 255 -16.01 -2.07 10.04
C PHE A 255 -15.37 -1.58 11.34
N ASP A 256 -15.76 -2.18 12.45
CA ASP A 256 -14.93 -2.22 13.63
C ASP A 256 -13.77 -3.18 13.38
N PHE A 257 -12.57 -2.78 13.79
CA PHE A 257 -11.37 -3.61 13.71
C PHE A 257 -10.80 -3.87 15.11
N ASP A 258 -10.72 -5.14 15.46
CA ASP A 258 -10.03 -5.55 16.68
C ASP A 258 -8.52 -5.70 16.40
N PHE A 259 -7.75 -4.67 16.69
CA PHE A 259 -6.32 -4.62 16.46
C PHE A 259 -5.49 -5.56 17.36
N LYS A 260 -6.13 -6.32 18.27
CA LYS A 260 -5.53 -7.41 19.01
C LYS A 260 -5.62 -8.74 18.26
N THR A 261 -6.77 -9.02 17.66
CA THR A 261 -7.04 -10.29 17.00
C THR A 261 -6.99 -10.23 15.46
N GLY A 262 -7.03 -9.02 14.89
CA GLY A 262 -7.08 -8.80 13.43
C GLY A 262 -8.47 -9.03 12.83
N LEU A 263 -9.54 -9.08 13.64
CA LEU A 263 -10.88 -9.38 13.18
C LEU A 263 -11.67 -8.12 12.84
N LEU A 264 -12.42 -8.20 11.72
CA LEU A 264 -13.41 -7.24 11.29
C LEU A 264 -14.79 -7.61 11.85
N SER A 265 -15.56 -6.62 12.30
CA SER A 265 -16.91 -6.83 12.85
C SER A 265 -17.81 -5.61 12.61
N SER A 266 -19.07 -5.72 13.00
CA SER A 266 -20.05 -4.61 12.99
C SER A 266 -20.13 -3.85 11.64
N PRO A 267 -20.34 -4.54 10.50
CA PRO A 267 -20.34 -3.88 9.19
C PRO A 267 -21.48 -2.86 9.07
N ILE A 268 -21.13 -1.66 8.61
CA ILE A 268 -22.08 -0.61 8.23
C ILE A 268 -21.84 -0.31 6.75
N ASN A 269 -22.92 -0.32 5.95
CA ASN A 269 -22.83 -0.09 4.52
C ASN A 269 -23.61 1.16 4.14
N PHE A 270 -23.00 1.99 3.30
CA PHE A 270 -23.63 3.13 2.65
C PHE A 270 -23.55 2.93 1.15
N GLU A 271 -24.67 3.10 0.47
CA GLU A 271 -24.73 3.11 -1.00
C GLU A 271 -24.68 4.55 -1.47
N PHE A 272 -23.97 4.78 -2.59
CA PHE A 272 -24.00 6.08 -3.23
C PHE A 272 -25.14 6.13 -4.24
N GLU A 273 -25.83 7.26 -4.33
CA GLU A 273 -26.77 7.50 -5.41
C GLU A 273 -26.01 7.77 -6.71
N HIS A 274 -26.37 7.04 -7.78
CA HIS A 274 -25.60 7.03 -9.03
C HIS A 274 -26.34 7.78 -10.13
N ASP A 275 -25.88 8.98 -10.47
CA ASP A 275 -26.32 9.67 -11.69
C ASP A 275 -25.18 9.79 -12.74
N THR A 276 -23.93 9.57 -12.38
CA THR A 276 -22.76 9.75 -13.24
C THR A 276 -21.56 8.93 -12.75
N PHE A 277 -20.52 8.79 -13.60
CA PHE A 277 -19.28 8.11 -13.23
C PHE A 277 -18.38 9.01 -12.40
N TYR A 278 -18.11 8.66 -11.14
CA TYR A 278 -17.19 9.37 -10.27
C TYR A 278 -16.16 8.44 -9.63
N TYR A 279 -15.02 9.00 -9.24
CA TYR A 279 -14.06 8.33 -8.38
C TYR A 279 -14.41 8.62 -6.93
N SER A 280 -14.24 7.63 -6.04
CA SER A 280 -14.43 7.80 -4.60
C SER A 280 -13.13 7.53 -3.86
N GLY A 281 -12.88 8.33 -2.86
CA GLY A 281 -11.81 8.14 -1.89
C GLY A 281 -12.36 8.30 -0.47
N ALA A 282 -11.67 7.75 0.51
CA ALA A 282 -12.02 7.87 1.91
C ALA A 282 -10.78 8.24 2.73
N SER A 283 -10.96 9.09 3.73
CA SER A 283 -9.90 9.45 4.66
C SER A 283 -10.47 9.77 6.04
N PHE A 284 -9.81 9.34 7.07
CA PHE A 284 -10.17 9.69 8.44
C PHE A 284 -9.50 11.01 8.88
N SER A 285 -10.20 11.75 9.73
CA SER A 285 -9.58 12.84 10.49
C SER A 285 -8.50 12.28 11.42
N SER A 286 -7.48 13.09 11.72
CA SER A 286 -6.33 12.69 12.55
C SER A 286 -6.73 12.18 13.94
N ASN A 287 -7.86 12.64 14.48
CA ASN A 287 -8.41 12.18 15.75
C ASN A 287 -9.36 10.96 15.63
N SER A 288 -9.47 10.36 14.43
CA SER A 288 -10.32 9.18 14.14
C SER A 288 -11.82 9.38 14.38
N ARG A 289 -12.31 10.62 14.40
CA ARG A 289 -13.72 10.92 14.73
C ARG A 289 -14.61 11.09 13.49
N PHE A 290 -14.03 11.49 12.40
CA PHE A 290 -14.73 11.76 11.12
C PHE A 290 -14.09 10.94 10.01
N LEU A 291 -14.91 10.47 9.10
CA LEU A 291 -14.56 9.83 7.84
C LEU A 291 -15.05 10.72 6.70
#